data_5c09967e676e2db7d601e565fd3f6a1d
#
_entry.id   5c09967e676e2db7d601e565fd3f6a1d
#
_cell.length_a   1.000
_cell.length_b   1.000
_cell.length_c   1.000
_cell.angle_alpha   90.00
_cell.angle_beta   90.00
_cell.angle_gamma   90.00
#
_symmetry.space_group_name_H-M   'P 1'
#
loop_
_entity.id
_entity.type
_entity.pdbx_description
1 polymer ?
#
loop_
_entity_poly.entity_id
_entity_poly.type
_entity_poly.pdbx_seq_one_letter_code
_entity_poly.pdbx_strand_id
1 'polypeptide(L)'
;MKAFLRLLMSVLFVTAPLASTSQGQTQVVVSDAQAEQHIGQNVNIEGVVTAVSTSRKGNTFINFGEVYPNQTFTGWIPAGTPLASDASLQALQGKKVRITGRIELYRGKPEIKVLSKSQIVEE
;
A
#
# COMPACT_ATOMS: atom_id res chain seq x y z
N MET A 1 -21.86 64.03 -33.54
CA MET A 1 -22.44 62.74 -33.25
C MET A 1 -21.32 61.76 -33.02
N LYS A 2 -21.26 61.31 -31.86
CA LYS A 2 -20.16 60.51 -31.45
C LYS A 2 -20.62 59.16 -31.11
N ALA A 3 -20.21 58.21 -31.88
CA ALA A 3 -20.40 56.84 -31.53
C ALA A 3 -19.34 56.47 -30.51
N PHE A 4 -19.76 56.20 -29.33
CA PHE A 4 -18.87 55.68 -28.34
C PHE A 4 -18.88 54.17 -28.43
N LEU A 5 -17.85 53.67 -29.02
CA LEU A 5 -17.61 52.27 -28.97
C LEU A 5 -17.10 51.96 -27.60
N ARG A 6 -17.98 51.53 -26.75
CA ARG A 6 -17.54 50.95 -25.50
C ARG A 6 -17.17 49.53 -25.76
N LEU A 7 -15.89 49.34 -25.85
CA LEU A 7 -15.38 48.01 -25.83
C LEU A 7 -15.55 47.48 -24.40
N LEU A 8 -16.60 46.76 -24.21
CA LEU A 8 -16.75 45.98 -23.01
C LEU A 8 -15.81 44.79 -23.15
N MET A 9 -14.62 44.95 -22.62
CA MET A 9 -13.80 43.79 -22.37
C MET A 9 -14.43 43.05 -21.19
N SER A 10 -15.26 42.10 -21.49
CA SER A 10 -15.60 41.15 -20.49
C SER A 10 -14.35 40.28 -20.33
N VAL A 11 -13.61 40.61 -19.33
CA VAL A 11 -12.55 39.70 -18.88
C VAL A 11 -13.24 38.49 -18.30
N LEU A 12 -13.33 37.49 -19.10
CA LEU A 12 -13.78 36.21 -18.62
C LEU A 12 -12.67 35.65 -17.76
N PHE A 13 -12.79 35.83 -16.46
CA PHE A 13 -11.98 35.07 -15.54
C PHE A 13 -12.52 33.66 -15.54
N VAL A 14 -11.95 32.84 -16.35
CA VAL A 14 -12.09 31.43 -16.14
C VAL A 14 -11.18 31.12 -14.96
N THR A 15 -11.73 31.27 -13.79
CA THR A 15 -11.16 30.57 -12.65
C THR A 15 -11.44 29.12 -12.91
N ALA A 16 -10.51 28.45 -13.54
CA ALA A 16 -10.49 27.03 -13.45
C ALA A 16 -10.48 26.71 -11.96
N PRO A 17 -11.47 25.97 -11.46
CA PRO A 17 -11.33 25.48 -10.12
C PRO A 17 -10.02 24.72 -10.15
N LEU A 18 -9.10 25.15 -9.37
CA LEU A 18 -8.12 24.24 -8.86
C LEU A 18 -8.95 23.11 -8.26
N ALA A 19 -9.22 22.13 -9.07
CA ALA A 19 -9.50 20.87 -8.51
C ALA A 19 -8.26 20.58 -7.70
N SER A 20 -8.28 21.01 -6.47
CA SER A 20 -7.50 20.35 -5.51
C SER A 20 -8.09 18.97 -5.49
N THR A 21 -7.69 18.25 -6.39
CA THR A 21 -7.63 16.87 -6.22
C THR A 21 -6.76 16.72 -5.00
N SER A 22 -7.39 16.77 -3.87
CA SER A 22 -6.93 15.90 -2.84
C SER A 22 -7.04 14.56 -3.50
N GLN A 23 -6.16 14.31 -4.34
CA GLN A 23 -5.90 13.03 -4.84
C GLN A 23 -5.47 12.31 -3.64
N GLY A 24 -6.46 11.74 -3.01
CA GLY A 24 -6.21 10.61 -2.25
C GLY A 24 -5.17 9.87 -3.05
N GLN A 25 -4.00 9.89 -2.53
CA GLN A 25 -2.89 9.28 -3.18
C GLN A 25 -3.36 7.90 -3.58
N THR A 26 -3.70 7.75 -4.84
CA THR A 26 -3.88 6.44 -5.42
C THR A 26 -2.52 5.80 -5.33
N GLN A 27 -2.29 5.11 -4.23
CA GLN A 27 -1.09 4.32 -4.12
C GLN A 27 -1.16 3.25 -5.19
N VAL A 28 -0.07 3.12 -5.89
CA VAL A 28 0.08 2.09 -6.90
C VAL A 28 -0.15 0.74 -6.26
N VAL A 29 -0.97 -0.09 -6.89
CA VAL A 29 -1.18 -1.47 -6.49
C VAL A 29 -0.26 -2.35 -7.31
N VAL A 30 0.54 -3.15 -6.63
CA VAL A 30 1.55 -4.02 -7.23
C VAL A 30 1.31 -5.44 -6.77
N SER A 31 1.42 -6.41 -7.68
CA SER A 31 1.32 -7.81 -7.28
C SER A 31 2.52 -8.23 -6.43
N ASP A 32 2.33 -9.22 -5.57
CA ASP A 32 3.40 -9.77 -4.75
C ASP A 32 4.60 -10.26 -5.59
N ALA A 33 4.32 -10.84 -6.75
CA ALA A 33 5.37 -11.32 -7.65
C ALA A 33 6.25 -10.20 -8.22
N GLN A 34 5.77 -8.97 -8.23
CA GLN A 34 6.48 -7.81 -8.75
C GLN A 34 7.03 -6.90 -7.65
N ALA A 35 6.87 -7.27 -6.40
CA ALA A 35 7.31 -6.45 -5.28
C ALA A 35 8.80 -6.07 -5.35
N GLU A 36 9.64 -6.98 -5.82
CA GLU A 36 11.09 -6.74 -5.94
C GLU A 36 11.45 -5.59 -6.90
N GLN A 37 10.55 -5.22 -7.79
CA GLN A 37 10.75 -4.11 -8.72
C GLN A 37 10.46 -2.74 -8.10
N HIS A 38 9.96 -2.71 -6.89
CA HIS A 38 9.49 -1.51 -6.21
C HIS A 38 10.20 -1.26 -4.87
N ILE A 39 11.41 -1.78 -4.72
CA ILE A 39 12.19 -1.59 -3.51
C ILE A 39 12.38 -0.10 -3.21
N GLY A 40 12.12 0.30 -1.98
CA GLY A 40 12.24 1.69 -1.53
C GLY A 40 11.00 2.54 -1.81
N GLN A 41 9.98 1.99 -2.45
CA GLN A 41 8.76 2.72 -2.77
C GLN A 41 7.63 2.39 -1.80
N ASN A 42 6.76 3.37 -1.57
CA ASN A 42 5.52 3.16 -0.83
C ASN A 42 4.45 2.71 -1.82
N VAL A 43 3.97 1.50 -1.64
CA VAL A 43 2.99 0.87 -2.54
C VAL A 43 2.02 0.01 -1.75
N ASN A 44 0.97 -0.44 -2.42
CA ASN A 44 0.12 -1.52 -1.95
C ASN A 44 0.55 -2.81 -2.63
N ILE A 45 0.93 -3.80 -1.87
CA ILE A 45 1.20 -5.13 -2.40
C ILE A 45 -0.06 -5.97 -2.25
N GLU A 46 -0.52 -6.52 -3.37
CA GLU A 46 -1.73 -7.35 -3.41
C GLU A 46 -1.37 -8.77 -3.83
N GLY A 47 -1.92 -9.72 -3.14
CA GLY A 47 -1.74 -11.12 -3.47
C GLY A 47 -2.51 -12.05 -2.55
N VAL A 48 -2.33 -13.35 -2.77
CA VAL A 48 -2.93 -14.38 -1.93
C VAL A 48 -1.93 -14.77 -0.84
N VAL A 49 -2.40 -14.72 0.40
CA VAL A 49 -1.58 -15.14 1.55
C VAL A 49 -1.42 -16.65 1.52
N THR A 50 -0.19 -17.10 1.43
CA THR A 50 0.14 -18.54 1.44
C THR A 50 0.19 -19.08 2.86
N ALA A 51 0.78 -18.31 3.77
CA ALA A 51 0.92 -18.72 5.16
C ALA A 51 1.06 -17.52 6.08
N VAL A 52 0.58 -17.67 7.29
CA VAL A 52 0.85 -16.75 8.40
C VAL A 52 1.57 -17.55 9.48
N SER A 53 2.75 -17.10 9.89
CA SER A 53 3.56 -17.80 10.87
C SER A 53 4.12 -16.85 11.92
N THR A 54 4.37 -17.37 13.10
CA THR A 54 4.96 -16.62 14.19
C THR A 54 6.24 -17.32 14.64
N SER A 55 7.35 -16.58 14.69
CA SER A 55 8.63 -17.11 15.13
C SER A 55 8.67 -17.26 16.65
N ARG A 56 9.68 -17.96 17.14
CA ARG A 56 9.91 -18.10 18.59
C ARG A 56 10.11 -16.76 19.29
N LYS A 57 10.62 -15.76 18.58
CA LYS A 57 10.82 -14.41 19.10
C LYS A 57 9.54 -13.58 19.10
N GLY A 58 8.46 -14.11 18.54
CA GLY A 58 7.16 -13.41 18.50
C GLY A 58 6.93 -12.54 17.29
N ASN A 59 7.82 -12.56 16.29
CA ASN A 59 7.59 -11.89 15.03
C ASN A 59 6.54 -12.65 14.23
N THR A 60 5.60 -11.96 13.62
CA THR A 60 4.62 -12.57 12.75
C THR A 60 4.93 -12.22 11.30
N PHE A 61 4.81 -13.20 10.42
CA PHE A 61 5.09 -13.09 9.01
C PHE A 61 3.87 -13.49 8.20
N ILE A 62 3.46 -12.60 7.31
CA ILE A 62 2.40 -12.85 6.34
C ILE A 62 3.11 -13.09 5.01
N ASN A 63 3.21 -14.33 4.57
CA ASN A 63 3.95 -14.71 3.38
C ASN A 63 3.02 -14.87 2.19
N PHE A 64 3.48 -14.38 1.04
CA PHE A 64 2.76 -14.41 -0.23
C PHE A 64 3.51 -15.26 -1.25
N GLY A 65 2.79 -15.78 -2.21
CA GLY A 65 3.35 -16.56 -3.31
C GLY A 65 3.57 -18.01 -2.92
N GLU A 66 4.75 -18.29 -2.41
CA GLU A 66 5.11 -19.64 -1.97
C GLU A 66 5.44 -19.66 -0.49
N VAL A 67 5.57 -20.87 0.06
CA VAL A 67 5.97 -21.01 1.46
C VAL A 67 7.44 -20.62 1.65
N TYR A 68 7.76 -20.18 2.86
CA TYR A 68 9.14 -19.83 3.22
C TYR A 68 10.10 -21.02 2.96
N PRO A 69 11.28 -20.82 2.36
CA PRO A 69 11.93 -19.53 2.04
C PRO A 69 11.68 -19.03 0.60
N ASN A 70 10.70 -19.57 -0.10
CA ASN A 70 10.44 -19.26 -1.51
C ASN A 70 9.32 -18.23 -1.71
N GLN A 71 8.93 -17.53 -0.65
CA GLN A 71 7.90 -16.49 -0.75
C GLN A 71 8.34 -15.35 -1.67
N THR A 72 7.36 -14.77 -2.36
CA THR A 72 7.60 -13.63 -3.23
C THR A 72 7.66 -12.32 -2.48
N PHE A 73 6.93 -12.24 -1.36
CA PHE A 73 6.82 -11.04 -0.55
C PHE A 73 6.37 -11.42 0.87
N THR A 74 6.78 -10.62 1.83
CA THR A 74 6.41 -10.82 3.24
C THR A 74 5.93 -9.51 3.87
N GLY A 75 4.79 -9.57 4.55
CA GLY A 75 4.42 -8.56 5.54
C GLY A 75 5.01 -8.97 6.89
N TRP A 76 5.90 -8.16 7.43
CA TRP A 76 6.56 -8.45 8.69
C TRP A 76 5.98 -7.62 9.82
N ILE A 77 5.50 -8.29 10.86
CA ILE A 77 4.95 -7.67 12.05
C ILE A 77 5.92 -7.90 13.20
N PRO A 78 6.60 -6.86 13.70
CA PRO A 78 7.59 -7.02 14.77
C PRO A 78 6.98 -7.57 16.05
N ALA A 79 7.74 -8.41 16.71
CA ALA A 79 7.42 -8.90 18.06
C ALA A 79 7.24 -7.71 19.03
N GLY A 80 6.38 -7.90 20.01
CA GLY A 80 6.11 -6.86 21.02
C GLY A 80 5.05 -5.86 20.62
N THR A 81 4.59 -5.89 19.37
CA THR A 81 3.42 -5.10 18.97
C THR A 81 2.13 -5.87 19.28
N PRO A 82 1.03 -5.19 19.61
CA PRO A 82 -0.25 -5.89 19.80
C PRO A 82 -0.69 -6.66 18.56
N LEU A 83 -0.36 -6.15 17.37
CA LEU A 83 -0.72 -6.80 16.12
C LEU A 83 -0.04 -8.16 15.96
N ALA A 84 1.19 -8.31 16.39
CA ALA A 84 1.91 -9.58 16.28
C ALA A 84 1.22 -10.73 17.03
N SER A 85 0.43 -10.41 18.06
CA SER A 85 -0.30 -11.37 18.87
C SER A 85 -1.76 -11.51 18.45
N ASP A 86 -2.18 -10.84 17.38
CA ASP A 86 -3.57 -10.88 16.92
C ASP A 86 -3.85 -12.22 16.24
N ALA A 87 -4.64 -13.07 16.92
CA ALA A 87 -4.99 -14.39 16.40
C ALA A 87 -5.80 -14.34 15.10
N SER A 88 -6.47 -13.22 14.82
CA SER A 88 -7.25 -13.08 13.58
C SER A 88 -6.40 -13.07 12.32
N LEU A 89 -5.08 -12.83 12.45
CA LEU A 89 -4.17 -12.85 11.31
C LEU A 89 -4.10 -14.23 10.64
N GLN A 90 -4.28 -15.29 11.40
CA GLN A 90 -4.29 -16.66 10.85
C GLN A 90 -5.41 -16.86 9.83
N ALA A 91 -6.52 -16.15 9.98
CA ALA A 91 -7.63 -16.23 9.06
C ALA A 91 -7.33 -15.63 7.68
N LEU A 92 -6.23 -14.90 7.53
CA LEU A 92 -5.82 -14.34 6.26
C LEU A 92 -5.26 -15.39 5.30
N GLN A 93 -4.84 -16.54 5.81
CA GLN A 93 -4.29 -17.61 4.98
C GLN A 93 -5.30 -18.03 3.90
N GLY A 94 -4.85 -18.08 2.66
CA GLY A 94 -5.69 -18.40 1.51
C GLY A 94 -6.50 -17.23 0.96
N LYS A 95 -6.43 -16.08 1.59
CA LYS A 95 -7.21 -14.92 1.20
C LYS A 95 -6.39 -13.93 0.38
N LYS A 96 -7.09 -13.17 -0.45
CA LYS A 96 -6.50 -12.06 -1.19
C LYS A 96 -6.42 -10.86 -0.26
N VAL A 97 -5.20 -10.36 -0.06
CA VAL A 97 -4.91 -9.32 0.91
C VAL A 97 -4.02 -8.26 0.26
N ARG A 98 -4.21 -7.04 0.70
CA ARG A 98 -3.38 -5.91 0.30
C ARG A 98 -2.64 -5.39 1.51
N ILE A 99 -1.32 -5.24 1.39
CA ILE A 99 -0.46 -4.67 2.43
C ILE A 99 0.17 -3.38 1.91
N THR A 100 0.01 -2.33 2.68
CA THR A 100 0.48 -0.99 2.34
C THR A 100 1.73 -0.64 3.13
N GLY A 101 2.72 -0.07 2.47
CA GLY A 101 3.92 0.45 3.11
C GLY A 101 5.09 0.55 2.17
N ARG A 102 6.24 0.84 2.75
CA ARG A 102 7.49 0.92 2.02
C ARG A 102 8.11 -0.45 1.88
N ILE A 103 8.48 -0.81 0.65
CA ILE A 103 9.16 -2.07 0.41
C ILE A 103 10.63 -1.95 0.73
N GLU A 104 11.12 -2.86 1.54
CA GLU A 104 12.52 -3.00 1.89
C GLU A 104 12.99 -4.42 1.56
N LEU A 105 14.30 -4.60 1.41
CA LEU A 105 14.87 -5.92 1.25
C LEU A 105 15.28 -6.48 2.60
N TYR A 106 14.88 -7.71 2.85
CA TYR A 106 15.37 -8.48 3.97
C TYR A 106 15.85 -9.85 3.46
N ARG A 107 17.13 -10.12 3.61
CA ARG A 107 17.77 -11.35 3.10
C ARG A 107 17.44 -11.61 1.63
N GLY A 108 17.45 -10.54 0.82
CA GLY A 108 17.19 -10.62 -0.60
C GLY A 108 15.72 -10.74 -0.99
N LYS A 109 14.79 -10.69 -0.04
CA LYS A 109 13.36 -10.78 -0.28
C LYS A 109 12.68 -9.43 0.01
N PRO A 110 11.70 -9.04 -0.82
CA PRO A 110 10.93 -7.82 -0.53
C PRO A 110 10.02 -8.01 0.69
N GLU A 111 9.95 -6.96 1.48
CA GLU A 111 9.24 -6.98 2.75
C GLU A 111 8.63 -5.61 3.04
N ILE A 112 7.46 -5.58 3.64
CA ILE A 112 6.88 -4.37 4.24
C ILE A 112 6.76 -4.61 5.73
N LYS A 113 7.28 -3.65 6.51
CA LYS A 113 7.08 -3.65 7.97
C LYS A 113 5.66 -3.20 8.27
N VAL A 114 4.92 -4.02 8.96
CA VAL A 114 3.53 -3.76 9.32
C VAL A 114 3.44 -3.47 10.81
N LEU A 115 3.07 -2.25 11.15
CA LEU A 115 2.93 -1.78 12.52
C LEU A 115 1.48 -1.56 12.94
N SER A 116 0.59 -1.44 11.96
CA SER A 116 -0.82 -1.15 12.21
C SER A 116 -1.70 -2.05 11.36
N LYS A 117 -2.81 -2.48 11.94
CA LYS A 117 -3.81 -3.27 11.22
C LYS A 117 -4.38 -2.54 10.01
N SER A 118 -4.37 -1.21 10.01
CA SER A 118 -4.81 -0.41 8.88
C SER A 118 -3.97 -0.59 7.62
N GLN A 119 -2.74 -1.11 7.76
CA GLN A 119 -1.90 -1.44 6.60
C GLN A 119 -2.33 -2.72 5.89
N ILE A 120 -3.24 -3.49 6.49
CA ILE A 120 -3.70 -4.77 5.96
C ILE A 120 -5.17 -4.63 5.58
N VAL A 121 -5.47 -4.88 4.32
CA VAL A 121 -6.86 -4.87 3.83
C VAL A 121 -7.14 -6.22 3.18
N GLU A 122 -8.14 -6.91 3.70
CA GLU A 122 -8.67 -8.12 3.08
C GLU A 122 -9.61 -7.73 1.96
N GLU A 123 -9.46 -8.34 0.81
CA GLU A 123 -10.29 -8.07 -0.37
C GLU A 123 -11.34 -9.13 -0.63
#